data_02a15026bb3bdeeffc17064408bdb118
#
_entry.id   02a15026bb3bdeeffc17064408bdb118
#
_cell.length_a   1.000
_cell.length_b   1.000
_cell.length_c   1.000
_cell.angle_alpha   90.00
_cell.angle_beta   90.00
_cell.angle_gamma   90.00
#
_symmetry.space_group_name_H-M   'P 1'
#
loop_
_entity.id
_entity.type
_entity.pdbx_description
1 polymer ?
#
loop_
_entity_poly.entity_id
_entity_poly.type
_entity_poly.pdbx_seq_one_letter_code
_entity_poly.pdbx_strand_id
1 'polypeptide(L)'
;FCESTPGPVASIFLAGLSKIGKQKEEIEKAVQNAGGLEMAFLEKNMIWINSVITIAPMLGFTGTVVGMIKAFEDIKMANDISPAVVAGGISQALLTTAFGLIVAMIMQVSQNFFVSMIDKLILDMEEQSIKIVEYLQDSK
;
A
#
# COMPACT_ATOMS: atom_id res chain seq x y z
N PHE A 1 -14.22 -22.00 -19.80
CA PHE A 1 -14.76 -21.23 -18.67
C PHE A 1 -13.67 -20.39 -18.01
N CYS A 2 -12.52 -20.97 -17.62
CA CYS A 2 -11.43 -20.22 -16.99
C CYS A 2 -10.84 -19.13 -17.90
N GLU A 3 -10.73 -19.36 -19.21
CA GLU A 3 -10.24 -18.37 -20.18
C GLU A 3 -11.21 -17.17 -20.36
N SER A 4 -12.49 -17.38 -20.13
CA SER A 4 -13.52 -16.35 -20.27
C SER A 4 -13.85 -15.62 -18.98
N THR A 5 -13.33 -16.07 -17.84
CA THR A 5 -13.59 -15.50 -16.51
C THR A 5 -12.36 -14.73 -16.05
N PRO A 6 -12.39 -13.39 -16.00
CA PRO A 6 -11.28 -12.61 -15.47
C PRO A 6 -11.20 -12.76 -13.95
N GLY A 7 -10.01 -13.01 -13.44
CA GLY A 7 -9.76 -13.04 -11.99
C GLY A 7 -8.54 -13.88 -11.60
N PRO A 8 -7.94 -13.59 -10.45
CA PRO A 8 -6.70 -14.25 -10.01
C PRO A 8 -6.89 -15.77 -9.80
N VAL A 9 -8.05 -16.19 -9.29
CA VAL A 9 -8.36 -17.60 -9.09
C VAL A 9 -8.43 -18.34 -10.45
N ALA A 10 -9.04 -17.72 -11.47
CA ALA A 10 -9.13 -18.31 -12.81
C ALA A 10 -7.75 -18.49 -13.45
N SER A 11 -6.83 -17.54 -13.27
CA SER A 11 -5.43 -17.63 -13.74
C SER A 11 -4.70 -18.82 -13.11
N ILE A 12 -4.86 -19.02 -11.81
CA ILE A 12 -4.27 -20.14 -11.06
C ILE A 12 -4.82 -21.48 -11.57
N PHE A 13 -6.15 -21.57 -11.75
CA PHE A 13 -6.78 -22.77 -12.30
C PHE A 13 -6.28 -23.08 -13.71
N LEU A 14 -6.18 -22.08 -14.56
CA LEU A 14 -5.66 -22.24 -15.93
C LEU A 14 -4.21 -22.75 -15.93
N ALA A 15 -3.37 -22.23 -15.04
CA ALA A 15 -1.99 -22.67 -14.88
C ALA A 15 -1.92 -24.14 -14.45
N GLY A 16 -2.74 -24.57 -13.48
CA GLY A 16 -2.85 -25.97 -13.06
C GLY A 16 -3.35 -26.88 -14.17
N LEU A 17 -4.44 -26.50 -14.84
CA LEU A 17 -5.02 -27.26 -15.96
C LEU A 17 -4.06 -27.43 -17.13
N SER A 18 -3.21 -26.44 -17.43
CA SER A 18 -2.21 -26.53 -18.51
C SER A 18 -1.16 -27.61 -18.28
N LYS A 19 -1.05 -28.13 -17.05
CA LYS A 19 -0.09 -29.15 -16.63
C LYS A 19 -0.75 -30.51 -16.30
N ILE A 20 -2.00 -30.71 -16.72
CA ILE A 20 -2.69 -32.00 -16.55
C ILE A 20 -1.86 -33.13 -17.14
N GLY A 21 -1.73 -34.23 -16.40
CA GLY A 21 -0.97 -35.40 -16.81
C GLY A 21 0.53 -35.39 -16.53
N LYS A 22 1.04 -34.27 -15.98
CA LYS A 22 2.43 -34.17 -15.52
C LYS A 22 2.59 -34.59 -14.06
N GLN A 23 3.83 -34.53 -13.55
CA GLN A 23 4.14 -34.87 -12.17
C GLN A 23 3.53 -33.81 -11.23
N LYS A 24 3.17 -34.22 -10.01
CA LYS A 24 2.59 -33.36 -8.96
C LYS A 24 3.39 -32.07 -8.77
N GLU A 25 4.70 -32.21 -8.66
CA GLU A 25 5.62 -31.10 -8.44
C GLU A 25 5.57 -30.05 -9.55
N GLU A 26 5.35 -30.47 -10.80
CA GLU A 26 5.22 -29.53 -11.93
C GLU A 26 3.89 -28.76 -11.90
N ILE A 27 2.81 -29.39 -11.45
CA ILE A 27 1.49 -28.76 -11.29
C ILE A 27 1.56 -27.75 -10.13
N GLU A 28 2.09 -28.16 -8.97
CA GLU A 28 2.26 -27.28 -7.81
C GLU A 28 3.10 -26.04 -8.15
N LYS A 29 4.22 -26.25 -8.84
CA LYS A 29 5.11 -25.16 -9.25
C LYS A 29 4.44 -24.18 -10.23
N ALA A 30 3.64 -24.69 -11.17
CA ALA A 30 2.89 -23.84 -12.10
C ALA A 30 1.83 -23.00 -11.39
N VAL A 31 1.08 -23.61 -10.46
CA VAL A 31 0.06 -22.98 -9.63
C VAL A 31 0.68 -21.91 -8.73
N GLN A 32 1.79 -22.24 -8.05
CA GLN A 32 2.51 -21.27 -7.19
C GLN A 32 3.06 -20.08 -7.97
N ASN A 33 3.63 -20.32 -9.14
CA ASN A 33 4.15 -19.25 -9.98
C ASN A 33 3.02 -18.31 -10.46
N ALA A 34 1.88 -18.86 -10.87
CA ALA A 34 0.71 -18.08 -11.27
C ALA A 34 0.17 -17.26 -10.10
N GLY A 35 0.05 -17.87 -8.93
CA GLY A 35 -0.36 -17.19 -7.69
C GLY A 35 0.56 -16.04 -7.33
N GLY A 36 1.88 -16.25 -7.38
CA GLY A 36 2.86 -15.20 -7.11
C GLY A 36 2.77 -14.00 -8.06
N LEU A 37 2.47 -14.23 -9.34
CA LEU A 37 2.27 -13.15 -10.32
C LEU A 37 1.00 -12.34 -10.01
N GLU A 38 -0.09 -13.00 -9.67
CA GLU A 38 -1.34 -12.33 -9.29
C GLU A 38 -1.19 -11.53 -7.99
N MET A 39 -0.49 -12.06 -6.99
CA MET A 39 -0.15 -11.34 -5.75
C MET A 39 0.65 -10.07 -6.05
N ALA A 40 1.70 -10.17 -6.86
CA ALA A 40 2.51 -9.02 -7.24
C ALA A 40 1.70 -7.95 -7.99
N PHE A 41 0.72 -8.36 -8.77
CA PHE A 41 -0.20 -7.44 -9.46
C PHE A 41 -1.14 -6.72 -8.47
N LEU A 42 -1.68 -7.42 -7.49
CA LEU A 42 -2.56 -6.84 -6.45
C LEU A 42 -1.81 -5.82 -5.57
N GLU A 43 -0.56 -6.11 -5.23
CA GLU A 43 0.25 -5.25 -4.36
C GLU A 43 0.90 -4.06 -5.08
N LYS A 44 0.99 -4.10 -6.40
CA LYS A 44 1.78 -3.16 -7.22
C LYS A 44 1.53 -1.69 -6.91
N ASN A 45 0.30 -1.29 -6.66
CA ASN A 45 -0.06 0.12 -6.44
C ASN A 45 -0.03 0.54 -4.96
N MET A 46 0.13 -0.39 -4.04
CA MET A 46 0.17 -0.10 -2.60
C MET A 46 1.40 0.72 -2.20
N ILE A 47 2.47 0.65 -2.99
CA ILE A 47 3.69 1.44 -2.77
C ILE A 47 3.43 2.95 -2.81
N TRP A 48 2.50 3.42 -3.64
CA TRP A 48 2.18 4.84 -3.73
C TRP A 48 1.45 5.34 -2.48
N ILE A 49 0.53 4.56 -1.96
CA ILE A 49 -0.18 4.88 -0.71
C ILE A 49 0.83 4.94 0.44
N ASN A 50 1.71 3.95 0.55
CA ASN A 50 2.76 3.91 1.56
C ASN A 50 3.72 5.11 1.45
N SER A 51 4.05 5.53 0.24
CA SER A 51 4.88 6.73 0.01
C SER A 51 4.20 8.00 0.54
N VAL A 52 2.90 8.18 0.33
CA VAL A 52 2.16 9.33 0.86
C VAL A 52 2.14 9.32 2.39
N ILE A 53 1.92 8.16 3.02
CA ILE A 53 1.92 8.01 4.49
C ILE A 53 3.25 8.44 5.08
N THR A 54 4.36 8.11 4.41
CA THR A 54 5.70 8.44 4.89
C THR A 54 6.06 9.89 4.61
N ILE A 55 5.74 10.40 3.42
CA ILE A 55 6.16 11.73 2.97
C ILE A 55 5.31 12.85 3.60
N ALA A 56 4.01 12.62 3.81
CA ALA A 56 3.12 13.68 4.31
C ALA A 56 3.56 14.25 5.69
N PRO A 57 3.92 13.44 6.71
CA PRO A 57 4.46 13.96 7.96
C PRO A 57 5.80 14.67 7.80
N MET A 58 6.66 14.19 6.89
CA MET A 58 7.96 14.82 6.61
C MET A 58 7.78 16.21 6.00
N LEU A 59 6.82 16.37 5.09
CA LEU A 59 6.45 17.68 4.54
C LEU A 59 5.87 18.59 5.63
N GLY A 60 5.04 18.06 6.52
CA GLY A 60 4.53 18.80 7.68
C GLY A 60 5.65 19.31 8.58
N PHE A 61 6.61 18.45 8.91
CA PHE A 61 7.78 18.83 9.69
C PHE A 61 8.66 19.88 8.99
N THR A 62 8.89 19.70 7.67
CA THR A 62 9.61 20.70 6.86
C THR A 62 8.90 22.06 6.93
N GLY A 63 7.56 22.06 6.90
CA GLY A 63 6.77 23.27 7.04
C GLY A 63 6.99 23.99 8.39
N THR A 64 7.18 23.26 9.49
CA THR A 64 7.53 23.89 10.78
C THR A 64 8.90 24.54 10.74
N VAL A 65 9.90 23.87 10.16
CA VAL A 65 11.25 24.44 10.06
C VAL A 65 11.24 25.73 9.24
N VAL A 66 10.63 25.71 8.06
CA VAL A 66 10.52 26.89 7.18
C VAL A 66 9.71 28.00 7.84
N GLY A 67 8.59 27.67 8.49
CA GLY A 67 7.75 28.64 9.20
C GLY A 67 8.47 29.32 10.37
N MET A 68 9.25 28.56 11.13
CA MET A 68 10.08 29.10 12.21
C MET A 68 11.20 30.00 11.71
N ILE A 69 11.90 29.60 10.63
CA ILE A 69 12.94 30.46 10.01
C ILE A 69 12.33 31.80 9.63
N LYS A 70 11.18 31.78 8.93
CA LYS A 70 10.48 33.00 8.53
C LYS A 70 10.07 33.86 9.73
N ALA A 71 9.53 33.27 10.80
CA ALA A 71 9.15 34.00 12.02
C ALA A 71 10.35 34.71 12.63
N PHE A 72 11.53 34.07 12.67
CA PHE A 72 12.73 34.71 13.18
C PHE A 72 13.28 35.81 12.25
N GLU A 73 13.15 35.67 10.96
CA GLU A 73 13.51 36.72 10.00
C GLU A 73 12.62 37.94 10.15
N ASP A 74 11.31 37.74 10.30
CA ASP A 74 10.34 38.84 10.51
C ASP A 74 10.65 39.62 11.81
N ILE A 75 11.01 38.92 12.89
CA ILE A 75 11.45 39.56 14.16
C ILE A 75 12.72 40.40 13.95
N LYS A 76 13.71 39.85 13.23
CA LYS A 76 14.98 40.53 12.95
C LYS A 76 14.76 41.80 12.13
N MET A 77 13.85 41.78 11.17
CA MET A 77 13.55 42.91 10.30
C MET A 77 12.73 44.00 11.01
N ALA A 78 11.80 43.64 11.87
CA ALA A 78 10.94 44.55 12.60
C ALA A 78 11.69 45.33 13.71
N ASN A 79 12.87 44.88 14.10
CA ASN A 79 13.66 45.44 15.21
C ASN A 79 12.88 45.59 16.54
N ASP A 80 11.76 44.88 16.65
CA ASP A 80 10.86 44.85 17.80
C ASP A 80 10.36 43.43 18.02
N ILE A 81 10.45 42.95 19.25
CA ILE A 81 10.00 41.59 19.63
C ILE A 81 8.54 41.70 20.06
N SER A 82 7.63 41.80 19.10
CA SER A 82 6.21 41.71 19.38
C SER A 82 5.79 40.26 19.66
N PRO A 83 5.23 39.93 20.84
CA PRO A 83 4.73 38.58 21.14
C PRO A 83 3.70 38.07 20.12
N ALA A 84 2.95 38.97 19.49
CA ALA A 84 1.94 38.63 18.52
C ALA A 84 2.56 38.11 17.18
N VAL A 85 3.64 38.74 16.74
CA VAL A 85 4.36 38.30 15.51
C VAL A 85 5.00 36.92 15.71
N VAL A 86 5.64 36.73 16.86
CA VAL A 86 6.24 35.45 17.25
C VAL A 86 5.18 34.32 17.31
N ALA A 87 4.08 34.58 18.03
CA ALA A 87 3.00 33.62 18.19
C ALA A 87 2.34 33.28 16.85
N GLY A 88 2.15 34.25 15.97
CA GLY A 88 1.60 34.04 14.63
C GLY A 88 2.46 33.12 13.77
N GLY A 89 3.77 33.34 13.69
CA GLY A 89 4.71 32.50 12.93
C GLY A 89 4.79 31.07 13.48
N ILE A 90 4.85 30.90 14.80
CA ILE A 90 4.86 29.59 15.44
C ILE A 90 3.54 28.84 15.16
N SER A 91 2.40 29.52 15.32
CA SER A 91 1.09 28.93 15.05
C SER A 91 0.96 28.42 13.62
N GLN A 92 1.39 29.22 12.64
CA GLN A 92 1.37 28.82 11.23
C GLN A 92 2.29 27.61 10.97
N ALA A 93 3.47 27.59 11.57
CA ALA A 93 4.40 26.48 11.45
C ALA A 93 3.78 25.17 12.00
N LEU A 94 3.22 25.20 13.21
CA LEU A 94 2.61 24.03 13.84
C LEU A 94 1.38 23.51 13.04
N LEU A 95 0.63 24.41 12.42
CA LEU A 95 -0.53 24.05 11.61
C LEU A 95 -0.14 23.19 10.41
N THR A 96 1.00 23.44 9.76
CA THR A 96 1.48 22.63 8.63
C THR A 96 1.80 21.20 9.06
N THR A 97 2.39 21.00 10.24
CA THR A 97 2.61 19.66 10.80
C THR A 97 1.30 18.95 11.11
N ALA A 98 0.34 19.66 11.71
CA ALA A 98 -0.97 19.07 12.00
C ALA A 98 -1.66 18.57 10.73
N PHE A 99 -1.66 19.33 9.65
CA PHE A 99 -2.21 18.90 8.36
C PHE A 99 -1.45 17.72 7.75
N GLY A 100 -0.12 17.72 7.81
CA GLY A 100 0.69 16.58 7.33
C GLY A 100 0.36 15.28 8.06
N LEU A 101 0.16 15.35 9.37
CA LEU A 101 -0.25 14.19 10.19
C LEU A 101 -1.67 13.73 9.88
N ILE A 102 -2.63 14.65 9.70
CA ILE A 102 -4.01 14.29 9.34
C ILE A 102 -4.04 13.54 8.01
N VAL A 103 -3.33 14.03 7.00
CA VAL A 103 -3.25 13.35 5.70
C VAL A 103 -2.67 11.94 5.86
N ALA A 104 -1.57 11.80 6.60
CA ALA A 104 -0.95 10.50 6.85
C ALA A 104 -1.90 9.52 7.56
N MET A 105 -2.66 10.00 8.57
CA MET A 105 -3.62 9.16 9.30
C MET A 105 -4.75 8.65 8.40
N ILE A 106 -5.32 9.51 7.54
CA ILE A 106 -6.38 9.11 6.60
C ILE A 106 -5.84 8.07 5.63
N MET A 107 -4.65 8.30 5.07
CA MET A 107 -4.02 7.38 4.13
C MET A 107 -3.64 6.04 4.79
N GLN A 108 -3.21 6.05 6.05
CA GLN A 108 -2.89 4.84 6.80
C GLN A 108 -4.12 3.97 7.03
N VAL A 109 -5.26 4.56 7.40
CA VAL A 109 -6.52 3.83 7.56
C VAL A 109 -6.95 3.21 6.22
N SER A 110 -6.85 3.98 5.14
CA SER A 110 -7.17 3.48 3.80
C SER A 110 -6.25 2.33 3.38
N GLN A 111 -4.95 2.43 3.66
CA GLN A 111 -3.98 1.38 3.39
C GLN A 111 -4.32 0.09 4.13
N ASN A 112 -4.59 0.18 5.43
CA ASN A 112 -4.94 -0.99 6.24
C ASN A 112 -6.21 -1.69 5.72
N PHE A 113 -7.19 -0.92 5.24
CA PHE A 113 -8.38 -1.46 4.62
C PHE A 113 -8.06 -2.25 3.33
N PHE A 114 -7.27 -1.68 2.43
CA PHE A 114 -6.87 -2.35 1.19
C PHE A 114 -6.00 -3.58 1.44
N VAL A 115 -5.03 -3.49 2.36
CA VAL A 115 -4.19 -4.64 2.74
C VAL A 115 -5.06 -5.78 3.25
N SER A 116 -6.02 -5.49 4.15
CA SER A 116 -6.93 -6.53 4.66
C SER A 116 -7.78 -7.18 3.57
N MET A 117 -8.17 -6.44 2.51
CA MET A 117 -8.88 -7.03 1.37
C MET A 117 -7.96 -7.91 0.51
N ILE A 118 -6.73 -7.45 0.26
CA ILE A 118 -5.73 -8.19 -0.51
C ILE A 118 -5.38 -9.49 0.22
N ASP A 119 -5.13 -9.44 1.52
CA ASP A 119 -4.82 -10.62 2.35
C ASP A 119 -5.93 -11.69 2.26
N LYS A 120 -7.20 -11.28 2.28
CA LYS A 120 -8.32 -12.22 2.10
C LYS A 120 -8.30 -12.88 0.72
N LEU A 121 -8.06 -12.10 -0.33
CA LEU A 121 -7.96 -12.64 -1.68
C LEU A 121 -6.79 -13.62 -1.81
N ILE A 122 -5.66 -13.32 -1.19
CA ILE A 122 -4.49 -14.21 -1.17
C ILE A 122 -4.83 -15.53 -0.48
N LEU A 123 -5.48 -15.49 0.69
CA LEU A 123 -5.91 -16.69 1.40
C LEU A 123 -6.90 -17.54 0.57
N ASP A 124 -7.85 -16.89 -0.10
CA ASP A 124 -8.79 -17.58 -1.00
C ASP A 124 -8.04 -18.25 -2.18
N MET A 125 -7.04 -17.55 -2.74
CA MET A 125 -6.19 -18.09 -3.83
C MET A 125 -5.38 -19.29 -3.36
N GLU A 126 -4.77 -19.25 -2.17
CA GLU A 126 -4.02 -20.35 -1.59
C GLU A 126 -4.92 -21.56 -1.34
N GLU A 127 -6.09 -21.36 -0.75
CA GLU A 127 -7.06 -22.46 -0.52
C GLU A 127 -7.49 -23.13 -1.84
N GLN A 128 -7.80 -22.33 -2.86
CA GLN A 128 -8.17 -22.87 -4.16
C GLN A 128 -6.99 -23.54 -4.87
N SER A 129 -5.77 -23.06 -4.68
CA SER A 129 -4.55 -23.68 -5.20
C SER A 129 -4.35 -25.10 -4.68
N ILE A 130 -4.56 -25.32 -3.39
CA ILE A 130 -4.47 -26.63 -2.76
C ILE A 130 -5.54 -27.56 -3.35
N LYS A 131 -6.78 -27.10 -3.41
CA LYS A 131 -7.90 -27.90 -3.93
C LYS A 131 -7.69 -28.33 -5.38
N ILE A 132 -7.19 -27.45 -6.25
CA ILE A 132 -6.96 -27.81 -7.65
C ILE A 132 -5.86 -28.86 -7.80
N VAL A 133 -4.78 -28.77 -7.02
CA VAL A 133 -3.70 -29.75 -7.03
C VAL A 133 -4.20 -31.12 -6.60
N GLU A 134 -4.99 -31.19 -5.53
CA GLU A 134 -5.62 -32.43 -5.07
C GLU A 134 -6.56 -33.03 -6.13
N TYR A 135 -7.44 -32.22 -6.71
CA TYR A 135 -8.40 -32.65 -7.74
C TYR A 135 -7.71 -33.22 -9.00
N LEU A 136 -6.61 -32.59 -9.41
CA LEU A 136 -5.85 -33.04 -10.59
C LEU A 136 -5.04 -34.30 -10.31
N GLN A 137 -4.82 -34.67 -9.06
CA GLN A 137 -4.18 -35.91 -8.65
C GLN A 137 -5.15 -37.09 -8.63
N ASP A 138 -6.35 -36.87 -8.07
CA ASP A 138 -7.38 -37.93 -7.95
C ASP A 138 -7.98 -38.27 -9.31
N SER A 139 -7.82 -37.45 -10.32
CA SER A 139 -8.28 -37.64 -11.71
C SER A 139 -7.36 -38.54 -12.55
N LYS A 140 -6.34 -39.19 -11.94
CA LYS A 140 -5.46 -40.18 -12.57
C LYS A 140 -5.92 -41.60 -12.26
#